data_d8bbfcba140dd8c30a3b0ca41e2cd743
#
_entry.id   d8bbfcba140dd8c30a3b0ca41e2cd743
#
_cell.length_a   1.000
_cell.length_b   1.000
_cell.length_c   1.000
_cell.angle_alpha   90.00
_cell.angle_beta   90.00
_cell.angle_gamma   90.00
#
_symmetry.space_group_name_H-M   'P 1'
#
loop_
_entity.id
_entity.type
_entity.pdbx_description
1 polymer ?
#
loop_
_entity_poly.entity_id
_entity_poly.type
_entity_poly.pdbx_seq_one_letter_code
_entity_poly.pdbx_strand_id
1 'polypeptide(L)'
;AIKVNKSVVDATGDADVFHLAGAKTEVFKEGNKLAAWYYGYGNNDFKLYMCGVHDVADSDEATELADIKRYGGLDTEELSEMLETAHASLLNNCLKRREKIKDLMPVTMGTIPQVRMTRRLCGVYEQDINEDRVYHEDSVGVFSNWKKPGPVYELPLSTLYGNDVKNLAAAGRCISVTDDMWDVTR
;
A
#
# COMPACT_ATOMS: atom_id res chain seq x y z
N ALA A 1 -14.62 3.59 27.01
CA ALA A 1 -13.16 3.46 27.07
C ALA A 1 -12.79 2.03 27.42
N ILE A 2 -11.76 1.50 26.78
CA ILE A 2 -11.23 0.15 27.03
C ILE A 2 -9.88 0.31 27.74
N LYS A 3 -9.72 -0.34 28.90
CA LYS A 3 -8.43 -0.39 29.60
C LYS A 3 -7.61 -1.56 29.05
N VAL A 4 -6.45 -1.25 28.51
CA VAL A 4 -5.51 -2.27 28.01
C VAL A 4 -4.54 -2.68 29.11
N ASN A 5 -4.40 -3.98 29.35
CA ASN A 5 -3.56 -4.49 30.45
C ASN A 5 -2.15 -4.88 30.00
N LYS A 6 -1.91 -5.09 28.70
CA LYS A 6 -0.60 -5.51 28.19
C LYS A 6 -0.15 -4.61 27.04
N SER A 7 -0.65 -4.82 25.84
CA SER A 7 -0.24 -4.09 24.64
C SER A 7 -1.39 -3.84 23.69
N VAL A 8 -1.23 -2.83 22.85
CA VAL A 8 -2.08 -2.53 21.70
C VAL A 8 -1.26 -2.78 20.46
N VAL A 9 -1.89 -3.31 19.42
CA VAL A 9 -1.29 -3.44 18.09
C VAL A 9 -2.07 -2.54 17.14
N ASP A 10 -1.38 -1.58 16.54
CA ASP A 10 -1.91 -0.77 15.45
C ASP A 10 -1.78 -1.55 14.14
N ALA A 11 -2.90 -2.04 13.65
CA ALA A 11 -3.01 -2.74 12.36
C ALA A 11 -3.91 -1.97 11.38
N THR A 12 -4.08 -0.66 11.57
CA THR A 12 -4.92 0.19 10.71
C THR A 12 -4.34 0.34 9.30
N GLY A 13 -3.04 0.11 9.16
CA GLY A 13 -2.30 0.30 7.91
C GLY A 13 -1.84 1.75 7.72
N ASP A 14 -2.47 2.70 8.39
CA ASP A 14 -2.22 4.13 8.27
C ASP A 14 -1.60 4.73 9.56
N ALA A 15 -1.15 3.87 10.48
CA ALA A 15 -0.61 4.25 11.80
C ALA A 15 -1.55 5.19 12.58
N ASP A 16 -2.86 4.97 12.49
CA ASP A 16 -3.86 5.86 13.10
C ASP A 16 -3.80 5.84 14.62
N VAL A 17 -3.62 4.66 15.22
CA VAL A 17 -3.52 4.54 16.67
C VAL A 17 -2.25 5.21 17.19
N PHE A 18 -1.13 5.07 16.48
CA PHE A 18 0.11 5.79 16.79
C PHE A 18 -0.08 7.30 16.71
N HIS A 19 -0.66 7.78 15.64
CA HIS A 19 -0.93 9.20 15.44
C HIS A 19 -1.84 9.79 16.51
N LEU A 20 -2.95 9.12 16.81
CA LEU A 20 -3.91 9.53 17.83
C LEU A 20 -3.32 9.45 19.26
N ALA A 21 -2.37 8.55 19.48
CA ALA A 21 -1.64 8.44 20.75
C ALA A 21 -0.51 9.48 20.89
N GLY A 22 -0.27 10.31 19.87
CA GLY A 22 0.78 11.34 19.87
C GLY A 22 2.19 10.80 19.62
N ALA A 23 2.33 9.59 19.10
CA ALA A 23 3.62 9.04 18.70
C ALA A 23 4.13 9.71 17.41
N LYS A 24 5.43 9.70 17.23
CA LYS A 24 6.05 10.24 16.02
C LYS A 24 5.74 9.35 14.84
N THR A 25 5.17 9.94 13.79
CA THR A 25 4.83 9.29 12.54
C THR A 25 5.32 10.12 11.35
N GLU A 26 5.50 9.49 10.22
CA GLU A 26 5.87 10.13 8.96
C GLU A 26 4.88 9.82 7.86
N VAL A 27 4.54 10.83 7.06
CA VAL A 27 3.60 10.72 5.94
C VAL A 27 4.40 10.50 4.66
N PHE A 28 3.91 9.61 3.80
CA PHE A 28 4.48 9.37 2.48
C PHE A 28 4.28 10.60 1.58
N LYS A 29 5.38 11.26 1.23
CA LYS A 29 5.36 12.57 0.56
C LYS A 29 5.01 12.50 -0.92
N GLU A 30 5.38 11.41 -1.60
CA GLU A 30 5.12 11.27 -3.03
C GLU A 30 3.64 11.02 -3.37
N GLY A 31 2.88 10.51 -2.42
CA GLY A 31 1.49 10.11 -2.63
C GLY A 31 1.32 8.86 -3.50
N ASN A 32 0.14 8.31 -3.47
CA ASN A 32 -0.22 7.09 -4.18
C ASN A 32 -0.67 7.38 -5.61
N LYS A 33 -0.25 6.54 -6.55
CA LYS A 33 -0.81 6.53 -7.90
C LYS A 33 -2.22 5.93 -7.87
N LEU A 34 -3.07 6.38 -8.77
CA LEU A 34 -4.38 5.76 -8.98
C LEU A 34 -4.18 4.30 -9.39
N ALA A 35 -4.77 3.39 -8.65
CA ALA A 35 -4.85 1.97 -9.00
C ALA A 35 -6.31 1.55 -9.05
N ALA A 36 -6.70 0.87 -10.13
CA ALA A 36 -8.02 0.32 -10.31
C ALA A 36 -7.93 -1.05 -10.98
N TRP A 37 -8.88 -1.93 -10.65
CA TRP A 37 -8.93 -3.28 -11.22
C TRP A 37 -10.34 -3.84 -11.13
N TYR A 38 -10.64 -4.78 -12.01
CA TYR A 38 -11.85 -5.59 -11.92
C TYR A 38 -11.59 -7.01 -12.44
N TYR A 39 -12.34 -7.95 -11.93
CA TYR A 39 -12.46 -9.24 -12.60
C TYR A 39 -13.61 -9.16 -13.60
N GLY A 40 -13.34 -9.61 -14.82
CA GLY A 40 -14.33 -9.68 -15.88
C GLY A 40 -14.46 -11.09 -16.45
N TYR A 41 -15.64 -11.43 -16.90
CA TYR A 41 -15.95 -12.63 -17.63
C TYR A 41 -16.33 -12.28 -19.07
N GLY A 42 -15.73 -12.96 -20.04
CA GLY A 42 -16.01 -12.79 -21.47
C GLY A 42 -15.21 -13.78 -22.29
N ASN A 43 -15.71 -14.14 -23.47
CA ASN A 43 -15.13 -15.20 -24.30
C ASN A 43 -14.94 -16.53 -23.54
N ASN A 44 -15.86 -16.85 -22.66
CA ASN A 44 -15.84 -18.06 -21.81
C ASN A 44 -14.58 -18.14 -20.92
N ASP A 45 -14.03 -17.00 -20.53
CA ASP A 45 -12.83 -16.88 -19.70
C ASP A 45 -12.99 -15.83 -18.60
N PHE A 46 -12.36 -16.08 -17.47
CA PHE A 46 -12.41 -15.20 -16.29
C PHE A 46 -11.03 -14.60 -16.05
N LYS A 47 -10.92 -13.28 -16.15
CA LYS A 47 -9.64 -12.56 -16.07
C LYS A 47 -9.66 -11.38 -15.14
N LEU A 48 -8.49 -11.10 -14.55
CA LEU A 48 -8.19 -9.84 -13.88
C LEU A 48 -7.77 -8.80 -14.94
N TYR A 49 -8.45 -7.67 -14.94
CA TYR A 49 -8.11 -6.51 -15.76
C TYR A 49 -7.63 -5.38 -14.86
N MET A 50 -6.39 -4.93 -15.12
CA MET A 50 -5.81 -3.77 -14.46
C MET A 50 -6.14 -2.52 -15.27
N CYS A 51 -6.43 -1.42 -14.56
CA CYS A 51 -6.70 -0.11 -15.11
C CYS A 51 -6.27 0.97 -14.12
N GLY A 52 -6.41 2.24 -14.48
CA GLY A 52 -5.82 3.32 -13.70
C GLY A 52 -4.33 3.48 -13.99
N VAL A 53 -3.67 4.32 -13.20
CA VAL A 53 -2.23 4.56 -13.30
C VAL A 53 -1.53 3.77 -12.20
N HIS A 54 -1.18 2.55 -12.49
CA HIS A 54 -0.44 1.68 -11.58
C HIS A 54 0.79 1.14 -12.31
N ASP A 55 1.89 1.00 -11.63
CA ASP A 55 3.13 0.31 -12.03
C ASP A 55 3.49 0.35 -13.53
N VAL A 56 3.34 1.54 -14.18
CA VAL A 56 3.78 1.78 -15.55
C VAL A 56 5.24 2.29 -15.53
N ALA A 57 6.03 1.79 -14.58
CA ALA A 57 7.38 2.28 -14.34
C ALA A 57 8.35 2.04 -15.51
N ASP A 58 8.02 1.12 -16.42
CA ASP A 58 8.90 0.67 -17.51
C ASP A 58 8.34 0.90 -18.91
N SER A 59 7.31 1.75 -19.09
CA SER A 59 6.74 2.03 -20.42
C SER A 59 6.98 3.48 -20.83
N ASP A 60 7.03 3.72 -22.15
CA ASP A 60 7.10 5.06 -22.72
C ASP A 60 5.95 5.99 -22.29
N GLU A 61 4.85 5.42 -21.82
CA GLU A 61 3.72 6.11 -21.21
C GLU A 61 4.07 6.72 -19.85
N ALA A 62 5.15 6.28 -19.18
CA ALA A 62 5.57 6.80 -17.88
C ALA A 62 5.87 8.31 -17.90
N THR A 63 6.30 8.84 -19.04
CA THR A 63 6.61 10.27 -19.22
C THR A 63 5.33 11.12 -19.26
N GLU A 64 4.26 10.62 -19.85
CA GLU A 64 2.95 11.29 -19.87
C GLU A 64 2.22 11.19 -18.52
N LEU A 65 2.64 10.24 -17.68
CA LEU A 65 2.05 9.99 -16.36
C LEU A 65 2.66 10.86 -15.24
N ALA A 66 3.71 11.63 -15.53
CA ALA A 66 4.41 12.46 -14.55
C ALA A 66 3.49 13.54 -13.92
N ASP A 67 2.50 14.03 -14.68
CA ASP A 67 1.56 15.07 -14.26
C ASP A 67 0.26 14.52 -13.63
N ILE A 68 0.18 13.21 -13.43
CA ILE A 68 -1.03 12.60 -12.87
C ILE A 68 -1.11 12.85 -11.37
N LYS A 69 -2.31 13.23 -10.94
CA LYS A 69 -2.62 13.45 -9.52
C LYS A 69 -2.18 12.26 -8.66
N ARG A 70 -1.51 12.57 -7.56
CA ARG A 70 -1.16 11.65 -6.50
C ARG A 70 -2.06 11.86 -5.31
N TYR A 71 -2.33 10.80 -4.57
CA TYR A 71 -3.27 10.77 -3.44
C TYR A 71 -2.50 10.47 -2.15
N GLY A 72 -2.63 11.32 -1.15
CA GLY A 72 -2.01 11.11 0.16
C GLY A 72 -2.61 9.92 0.91
N GLY A 73 -3.92 9.75 0.76
CA GLY A 73 -4.65 8.60 1.31
C GLY A 73 -5.02 8.71 2.78
N LEU A 74 -4.95 9.90 3.36
CA LEU A 74 -5.34 10.18 4.76
C LEU A 74 -6.53 11.14 4.87
N ASP A 75 -6.91 11.78 3.78
CA ASP A 75 -8.05 12.69 3.71
C ASP A 75 -9.28 12.00 3.12
N THR A 76 -10.43 12.18 3.74
CA THR A 76 -11.67 11.47 3.36
C THR A 76 -12.21 11.92 2.00
N GLU A 77 -12.11 13.21 1.68
CA GLU A 77 -12.60 13.76 0.41
C GLU A 77 -11.69 13.30 -0.72
N GLU A 78 -10.37 13.32 -0.49
CA GLU A 78 -9.37 12.82 -1.42
C GLU A 78 -9.56 11.32 -1.70
N LEU A 79 -9.82 10.50 -0.67
CA LEU A 79 -10.10 9.07 -0.81
C LEU A 79 -11.38 8.81 -1.61
N SER A 80 -12.42 9.63 -1.41
CA SER A 80 -13.67 9.54 -2.17
C SER A 80 -13.43 9.86 -3.64
N GLU A 81 -12.73 10.94 -3.94
CA GLU A 81 -12.33 11.31 -5.29
C GLU A 81 -11.48 10.22 -5.97
N MET A 82 -10.51 9.64 -5.23
CA MET A 82 -9.69 8.53 -5.74
C MET A 82 -10.56 7.34 -6.14
N LEU A 83 -11.56 6.99 -5.33
CA LEU A 83 -12.47 5.88 -5.61
C LEU A 83 -13.36 6.17 -6.83
N GLU A 84 -13.93 7.35 -6.92
CA GLU A 84 -14.74 7.78 -8.08
C GLU A 84 -13.94 7.75 -9.37
N THR A 85 -12.71 8.27 -9.34
CA THR A 85 -11.79 8.25 -10.48
C THR A 85 -11.41 6.82 -10.86
N ALA A 86 -11.19 5.94 -9.88
CA ALA A 86 -10.91 4.52 -10.13
C ALA A 86 -12.10 3.82 -10.80
N HIS A 87 -13.32 4.09 -10.37
CA HIS A 87 -14.54 3.54 -10.99
C HIS A 87 -14.76 4.07 -12.41
N ALA A 88 -14.52 5.35 -12.66
CA ALA A 88 -14.57 5.92 -14.00
C ALA A 88 -13.55 5.27 -14.94
N SER A 89 -12.30 5.09 -14.48
CA SER A 89 -11.26 4.38 -15.21
C SER A 89 -11.65 2.94 -15.52
N LEU A 90 -12.24 2.24 -14.56
CA LEU A 90 -12.74 0.88 -14.72
C LEU A 90 -13.84 0.80 -15.78
N LEU A 91 -14.84 1.69 -15.71
CA LEU A 91 -15.94 1.73 -16.69
C LEU A 91 -15.38 1.95 -18.11
N ASN A 92 -14.53 2.94 -18.28
CA ASN A 92 -13.92 3.26 -19.57
C ASN A 92 -13.11 2.09 -20.13
N ASN A 93 -12.30 1.44 -19.27
CA ASN A 93 -11.53 0.26 -19.65
C ASN A 93 -12.43 -0.91 -20.08
N CYS A 94 -13.49 -1.18 -19.32
CA CYS A 94 -14.46 -2.23 -19.66
C CYS A 94 -15.16 -1.94 -20.99
N LEU A 95 -15.65 -0.73 -21.20
CA LEU A 95 -16.31 -0.33 -22.45
C LEU A 95 -15.38 -0.44 -23.66
N LYS A 96 -14.15 0.03 -23.55
CA LYS A 96 -13.13 -0.09 -24.60
C LYS A 96 -12.80 -1.54 -24.94
N ARG A 97 -12.70 -2.40 -23.91
CA ARG A 97 -12.46 -3.85 -24.14
C ARG A 97 -13.65 -4.55 -24.78
N ARG A 98 -14.88 -4.12 -24.52
CA ARG A 98 -16.09 -4.67 -25.16
C ARG A 98 -16.14 -4.44 -26.68
N GLU A 99 -15.33 -3.55 -27.22
CA GLU A 99 -15.19 -3.44 -28.67
C GLU A 99 -14.66 -4.76 -29.29
N LYS A 100 -13.79 -5.47 -28.56
CA LYS A 100 -13.17 -6.75 -28.97
C LYS A 100 -13.82 -7.96 -28.31
N ILE A 101 -14.22 -7.87 -27.06
CA ILE A 101 -14.85 -8.93 -26.27
C ILE A 101 -16.29 -8.52 -26.00
N LYS A 102 -17.20 -8.85 -26.94
CA LYS A 102 -18.59 -8.35 -26.96
C LYS A 102 -19.41 -8.73 -25.73
N ASP A 103 -19.13 -9.89 -25.15
CA ASP A 103 -19.79 -10.47 -23.98
C ASP A 103 -19.06 -10.16 -22.67
N LEU A 104 -18.05 -9.29 -22.66
CA LEU A 104 -17.33 -8.92 -21.44
C LEU A 104 -18.27 -8.23 -20.44
N MET A 105 -18.31 -8.79 -19.24
CA MET A 105 -19.02 -8.23 -18.09
C MET A 105 -18.07 -8.09 -16.90
N PRO A 106 -18.05 -6.97 -16.19
CA PRO A 106 -17.38 -6.88 -14.91
C PRO A 106 -18.13 -7.75 -13.88
N VAL A 107 -17.40 -8.61 -13.19
CA VAL A 107 -17.96 -9.52 -12.19
C VAL A 107 -17.74 -8.98 -10.78
N THR A 108 -16.55 -8.46 -10.52
CA THR A 108 -16.22 -7.82 -9.25
C THR A 108 -15.22 -6.68 -9.46
N MET A 109 -15.32 -5.67 -8.63
CA MET A 109 -14.47 -4.47 -8.66
C MET A 109 -14.06 -4.07 -7.26
N GLY A 110 -13.00 -3.28 -7.14
CA GLY A 110 -12.61 -2.68 -5.87
C GLY A 110 -13.68 -1.69 -5.40
N THR A 111 -14.09 -1.82 -4.15
CA THR A 111 -15.10 -0.95 -3.52
C THR A 111 -14.48 0.04 -2.54
N ILE A 112 -13.16 -0.04 -2.35
CA ILE A 112 -12.38 0.87 -1.51
C ILE A 112 -11.19 1.41 -2.30
N PRO A 113 -10.69 2.61 -1.98
CA PRO A 113 -9.48 3.15 -2.60
C PRO A 113 -8.29 2.23 -2.36
N GLN A 114 -7.50 1.98 -3.40
CA GLN A 114 -6.30 1.16 -3.27
C GLN A 114 -5.11 2.01 -2.84
N VAL A 115 -5.06 2.33 -1.56
CA VAL A 115 -3.96 3.08 -0.95
C VAL A 115 -2.88 2.10 -0.50
N ARG A 116 -1.62 2.42 -0.80
CA ARG A 116 -0.47 1.54 -0.53
C ARG A 116 0.44 2.08 0.55
N MET A 117 0.81 3.35 0.46
CA MET A 117 1.68 4.04 1.41
C MET A 117 1.01 5.34 1.84
N THR A 118 0.87 5.55 3.15
CA THR A 118 0.17 6.71 3.71
C THR A 118 0.97 7.34 4.83
N ARG A 119 0.91 6.75 6.00
CA ARG A 119 1.63 7.16 7.20
C ARG A 119 2.23 5.93 7.86
N ARG A 120 3.43 6.06 8.36
CA ARG A 120 4.19 5.02 9.06
C ARG A 120 4.69 5.50 10.41
N LEU A 121 4.97 4.55 11.27
CA LEU A 121 5.66 4.79 12.53
C LEU A 121 7.10 5.28 12.26
N CYS A 122 7.58 6.24 13.05
CA CYS A 122 9.00 6.47 13.26
C CYS A 122 9.46 5.58 14.44
N GLY A 123 9.88 4.36 14.11
CA GLY A 123 10.26 3.35 15.09
C GLY A 123 11.61 3.61 15.76
N VAL A 124 11.99 2.71 16.65
CA VAL A 124 13.34 2.70 17.25
C VAL A 124 14.39 2.44 16.17
N TYR A 125 14.06 1.61 15.21
CA TYR A 125 14.86 1.34 14.02
C TYR A 125 14.03 1.59 12.75
N GLU A 126 14.66 2.10 11.70
CA GLU A 126 14.08 2.25 10.37
C GLU A 126 14.83 1.35 9.40
N GLN A 127 14.16 0.31 8.88
CA GLN A 127 14.78 -0.67 8.01
C GLN A 127 14.86 -0.18 6.56
N ASP A 128 16.00 -0.46 5.91
CA ASP A 128 16.28 -0.04 4.54
C ASP A 128 16.30 -1.21 3.54
N ILE A 129 16.01 -0.90 2.27
CA ILE A 129 15.98 -1.88 1.17
C ILE A 129 17.35 -2.53 0.89
N ASN A 130 18.44 -1.89 1.30
CA ASN A 130 19.80 -2.38 1.10
C ASN A 130 20.25 -3.40 2.15
N GLU A 131 19.39 -3.76 3.10
CA GLU A 131 19.71 -4.71 4.18
C GLU A 131 19.44 -6.19 3.79
N ASP A 132 19.66 -6.54 2.53
CA ASP A 132 19.57 -7.94 2.09
C ASP A 132 20.54 -8.84 2.88
N ARG A 133 20.00 -9.86 3.57
CA ARG A 133 20.74 -10.80 4.43
C ARG A 133 21.55 -10.17 5.57
N VAL A 134 21.13 -9.00 6.02
CA VAL A 134 21.69 -8.40 7.23
C VAL A 134 21.04 -9.07 8.45
N TYR A 135 21.88 -9.49 9.40
CA TYR A 135 21.45 -10.08 10.66
C TYR A 135 21.01 -9.00 11.65
N HIS A 136 19.88 -9.21 12.30
CA HIS A 136 19.38 -8.37 13.39
C HIS A 136 19.16 -9.22 14.65
N GLU A 137 19.77 -8.82 15.77
CA GLU A 137 19.68 -9.56 17.04
C GLU A 137 18.23 -9.64 17.56
N ASP A 138 17.41 -8.63 17.28
CA ASP A 138 16.00 -8.54 17.64
C ASP A 138 15.03 -9.01 16.54
N SER A 139 15.51 -9.80 15.59
CA SER A 139 14.69 -10.32 14.49
C SER A 139 13.51 -11.16 14.99
N VAL A 140 12.31 -10.85 14.52
CA VAL A 140 11.07 -11.59 14.83
C VAL A 140 10.53 -12.37 13.65
N GLY A 141 11.15 -12.24 12.48
CA GLY A 141 10.72 -12.94 11.28
C GLY A 141 11.62 -12.68 10.08
N VAL A 142 11.29 -13.34 8.98
CA VAL A 142 12.02 -13.22 7.73
C VAL A 142 11.00 -13.05 6.60
N PHE A 143 11.28 -12.17 5.66
CA PHE A 143 10.47 -11.98 4.46
C PHE A 143 11.34 -11.80 3.21
N SER A 144 10.75 -12.02 2.05
CA SER A 144 11.43 -11.88 0.75
C SER A 144 10.92 -10.66 -0.01
N ASN A 145 11.71 -10.20 -0.98
CA ASN A 145 11.26 -9.18 -1.92
C ASN A 145 10.27 -9.78 -2.92
N TRP A 146 9.01 -9.35 -2.87
CA TRP A 146 7.98 -9.86 -3.79
C TRP A 146 8.14 -9.37 -5.24
N LYS A 147 8.93 -8.29 -5.46
CA LYS A 147 9.17 -7.72 -6.78
C LYS A 147 10.22 -8.47 -7.58
N LYS A 148 11.20 -9.06 -6.90
CA LYS A 148 12.30 -9.78 -7.54
C LYS A 148 12.77 -10.95 -6.69
N PRO A 149 13.14 -12.09 -7.28
CA PRO A 149 13.71 -13.21 -6.54
C PRO A 149 15.11 -12.84 -6.02
N GLY A 150 15.48 -13.44 -4.89
CA GLY A 150 16.84 -13.38 -4.33
C GLY A 150 16.94 -12.67 -2.98
N PRO A 151 16.57 -11.38 -2.82
CA PRO A 151 16.70 -10.69 -1.55
C PRO A 151 15.83 -11.29 -0.45
N VAL A 152 16.44 -11.40 0.75
CA VAL A 152 15.78 -11.87 1.97
C VAL A 152 16.14 -10.92 3.10
N TYR A 153 15.15 -10.51 3.86
CA TYR A 153 15.30 -9.55 4.94
C TYR A 153 14.83 -10.15 6.25
N GLU A 154 15.54 -9.88 7.32
CA GLU A 154 15.03 -10.08 8.66
C GLU A 154 14.12 -8.92 9.04
N LEU A 155 13.12 -9.18 9.87
CA LEU A 155 12.23 -8.15 10.41
C LEU A 155 12.64 -7.84 11.85
N PRO A 156 13.34 -6.73 12.09
CA PRO A 156 13.71 -6.34 13.45
C PRO A 156 12.48 -5.95 14.27
N LEU A 157 12.37 -6.41 15.50
CA LEU A 157 11.30 -6.00 16.42
C LEU A 157 11.27 -4.48 16.62
N SER A 158 12.43 -3.86 16.63
CA SER A 158 12.61 -2.41 16.78
C SER A 158 11.99 -1.56 15.66
N THR A 159 11.62 -2.14 14.52
CA THR A 159 10.82 -1.48 13.48
C THR A 159 9.33 -1.41 13.82
N LEU A 160 8.88 -2.20 14.78
CA LEU A 160 7.46 -2.35 15.12
C LEU A 160 7.00 -1.45 16.27
N TYR A 161 7.90 -0.76 16.96
CA TYR A 161 7.55 0.15 18.06
C TYR A 161 8.43 1.40 18.08
N GLY A 162 7.91 2.46 18.69
CA GLY A 162 8.62 3.71 18.89
C GLY A 162 8.98 3.94 20.36
N ASN A 163 9.71 5.01 20.60
CA ASN A 163 10.10 5.41 21.97
C ASN A 163 9.03 6.27 22.68
N ASP A 164 8.08 6.82 21.95
CA ASP A 164 7.17 7.85 22.45
C ASP A 164 5.99 7.27 23.25
N VAL A 165 5.45 6.15 22.81
CA VAL A 165 4.28 5.51 23.41
C VAL A 165 4.61 4.07 23.78
N LYS A 166 4.53 3.76 25.08
CA LYS A 166 4.78 2.41 25.58
C LYS A 166 3.62 1.47 25.29
N ASN A 167 3.93 0.19 25.12
CA ASN A 167 2.96 -0.89 24.90
C ASN A 167 2.12 -0.74 23.62
N LEU A 168 2.62 0.00 22.63
CA LEU A 168 2.02 0.14 21.31
C LEU A 168 2.98 -0.40 20.25
N ALA A 169 2.50 -1.32 19.44
CA ALA A 169 3.26 -1.92 18.34
C ALA A 169 2.51 -1.75 17.01
N ALA A 170 3.26 -1.66 15.91
CA ALA A 170 2.72 -1.60 14.55
C ALA A 170 2.65 -2.99 13.92
N ALA A 171 1.66 -3.21 13.05
CA ALA A 171 1.59 -4.39 12.21
C ALA A 171 1.11 -4.02 10.80
N GLY A 172 1.75 -4.59 9.78
CA GLY A 172 1.43 -4.33 8.37
C GLY A 172 2.19 -3.13 7.81
N ARG A 173 1.55 -2.38 6.91
CA ARG A 173 2.21 -1.31 6.13
C ARG A 173 2.62 -0.06 6.94
N CYS A 174 2.29 0.03 8.21
CA CYS A 174 2.61 1.17 9.07
C CYS A 174 3.88 1.00 9.92
N ILE A 175 4.67 -0.03 9.68
CA ILE A 175 5.94 -0.26 10.38
C ILE A 175 7.01 0.74 9.95
N SER A 176 8.10 0.85 10.70
CA SER A 176 9.19 1.81 10.47
C SER A 176 10.18 1.30 9.44
N VAL A 177 10.04 1.77 8.22
CA VAL A 177 10.90 1.40 7.08
C VAL A 177 11.09 2.60 6.16
N THR A 178 12.16 2.63 5.36
CA THR A 178 12.37 3.64 4.31
C THR A 178 11.29 3.53 3.21
N ASP A 179 11.12 4.56 2.41
CA ASP A 179 10.12 4.58 1.33
C ASP A 179 10.32 3.43 0.33
N ASP A 180 11.57 3.12 -0.03
CA ASP A 180 11.91 2.02 -0.92
C ASP A 180 11.58 0.64 -0.29
N MET A 181 11.87 0.48 0.99
CA MET A 181 11.56 -0.75 1.73
C MET A 181 10.06 -0.89 1.97
N TRP A 182 9.32 0.21 2.12
CA TRP A 182 7.88 0.21 2.35
C TRP A 182 7.11 -0.51 1.25
N ASP A 183 7.50 -0.35 -0.01
CA ASP A 183 6.88 -1.06 -1.13
C ASP A 183 7.09 -2.59 -1.06
N VAL A 184 8.13 -3.05 -0.40
CA VAL A 184 8.41 -4.48 -0.20
C VAL A 184 7.66 -5.06 1.02
N THR A 185 7.54 -4.29 2.10
CA THR A 185 7.00 -4.75 3.39
C THR A 185 5.49 -4.63 3.54
N ARG A 186 4.82 -3.85 2.71
CA ARG A 186 3.37 -3.61 2.78
C ARG A 186 2.48 -4.87 2.51
#